data_4adc4b73f829afa0bc68c069a08be04b
#
_entry.id   4adc4b73f829afa0bc68c069a08be04b
#
_cell.length_a   1.000
_cell.length_b   1.000
_cell.length_c   1.000
_cell.angle_alpha   90.00
_cell.angle_beta   90.00
_cell.angle_gamma   90.00
#
_symmetry.space_group_name_H-M   'P 1'
#
loop_
_entity.id
_entity.type
_entity.pdbx_description
1 polymer ?
#
loop_
_entity_poly.entity_id
_entity_poly.type
_entity_poly.pdbx_seq_one_letter_code
_entity_poly.pdbx_strand_id
1 'polypeptide(L)'
;MDASGAKSFAEILSEARKYKLGLVIAHQFVEQLRQSGSNFLLEAIFNNCGTTITFRVGKTDAQFYEKVYWDPDIKMGFKANDLSSLGMGEVVMRVITKAGIQSDPFSATTFPPVKASSEANPELVKRRSRASICVPREEVITSIRERMEFDTLPDVTG
;
A
#
# COMPACT_ATOMS: atom_id res chain seq x y z
N MET A 1 -13.93 -4.50 6.90
CA MET A 1 -14.04 -3.02 6.96
C MET A 1 -15.48 -2.68 6.66
N ASP A 2 -16.11 -1.88 7.48
CA ASP A 2 -17.45 -1.39 7.23
C ASP A 2 -17.44 -0.24 6.18
N ALA A 3 -18.59 0.14 5.68
CA ALA A 3 -18.70 1.21 4.67
C ALA A 3 -18.16 2.57 5.17
N SER A 4 -18.16 2.79 6.48
CA SER A 4 -17.61 3.98 7.13
C SER A 4 -16.08 4.01 7.03
N GLY A 5 -15.40 2.88 7.26
CA GLY A 5 -13.93 2.80 7.16
C GLY A 5 -13.41 2.99 5.74
N ALA A 6 -14.13 2.47 4.73
CA ALA A 6 -13.76 2.65 3.33
C ALA A 6 -13.87 4.12 2.89
N LYS A 7 -14.90 4.83 3.36
CA LYS A 7 -15.10 6.26 3.08
C LYS A 7 -14.00 7.12 3.71
N SER A 8 -13.69 6.88 4.99
CA SER A 8 -12.59 7.57 5.68
C SER A 8 -11.24 7.33 5.00
N PHE A 9 -10.99 6.11 4.51
CA PHE A 9 -9.73 5.81 3.81
C PHE A 9 -9.62 6.54 2.46
N ALA A 10 -10.70 6.64 1.71
CA ALA A 10 -10.71 7.39 0.47
C ALA A 10 -10.55 8.91 0.69
N GLU A 11 -11.07 9.45 1.79
CA GLU A 11 -10.83 10.84 2.21
C GLU A 11 -9.35 11.06 2.54
N ILE A 12 -8.72 10.13 3.28
CA ILE A 12 -7.27 10.18 3.55
C ILE A 12 -6.47 10.18 2.25
N LEU A 13 -6.80 9.32 1.27
CA LEU A 13 -6.13 9.27 -0.03
C LEU A 13 -6.19 10.58 -0.78
N SER A 14 -7.35 11.26 -0.77
CA SER A 14 -7.52 12.54 -1.46
C SER A 14 -6.75 13.69 -0.80
N GLU A 15 -6.51 13.62 0.50
CA GLU A 15 -5.86 14.66 1.28
C GLU A 15 -4.39 14.39 1.65
N ALA A 16 -3.95 13.14 1.54
CA ALA A 16 -2.62 12.68 1.96
C ALA A 16 -1.48 13.54 1.39
N ARG A 17 -1.65 14.02 0.16
CA ARG A 17 -0.67 14.88 -0.51
C ARG A 17 -0.43 16.21 0.23
N LYS A 18 -1.45 16.81 0.84
CA LYS A 18 -1.34 18.07 1.60
C LYS A 18 -0.43 17.90 2.82
N TYR A 19 -0.44 16.70 3.40
CA TYR A 19 0.34 16.37 4.60
C TYR A 19 1.67 15.70 4.28
N LYS A 20 2.08 15.65 3.01
CA LYS A 20 3.29 14.94 2.54
C LYS A 20 3.32 13.47 2.96
N LEU A 21 2.16 12.84 3.08
CA LEU A 21 2.02 11.43 3.41
C LEU A 21 2.11 10.58 2.15
N GLY A 22 3.10 9.69 2.08
CA GLY A 22 3.19 8.66 1.05
C GLY A 22 2.43 7.42 1.50
N LEU A 23 1.55 6.90 0.62
CA LEU A 23 0.79 5.69 0.88
C LEU A 23 1.21 4.59 -0.09
N VAL A 24 1.41 3.39 0.44
CA VAL A 24 1.62 2.16 -0.34
C VAL A 24 0.47 1.21 -0.02
N ILE A 25 -0.28 0.85 -1.03
CA ILE A 25 -1.45 -0.02 -0.92
C ILE A 25 -1.16 -1.31 -1.65
N ALA A 26 -1.40 -2.44 -1.02
CA ALA A 26 -1.27 -3.76 -1.63
C ALA A 26 -2.56 -4.57 -1.43
N HIS A 27 -2.97 -5.28 -2.46
CA HIS A 27 -4.11 -6.19 -2.43
C HIS A 27 -3.85 -7.40 -3.33
N GLN A 28 -4.54 -8.49 -3.09
CA GLN A 28 -4.38 -9.72 -3.87
C GLN A 28 -5.26 -9.75 -5.12
N PHE A 29 -6.46 -9.20 -5.05
CA PHE A 29 -7.42 -9.12 -6.15
C PHE A 29 -8.31 -7.89 -6.03
N VAL A 30 -8.81 -7.43 -7.18
CA VAL A 30 -9.57 -6.17 -7.30
C VAL A 30 -10.86 -6.19 -6.48
N GLU A 31 -11.50 -7.36 -6.34
CA GLU A 31 -12.75 -7.48 -5.59
C GLU A 31 -12.59 -7.14 -4.10
N GLN A 32 -11.38 -7.28 -3.52
CA GLN A 32 -11.11 -6.82 -2.15
C GLN A 32 -11.31 -5.30 -1.98
N LEU A 33 -11.20 -4.54 -3.06
CA LEU A 33 -11.39 -3.08 -3.06
C LEU A 33 -12.84 -2.68 -3.35
N ARG A 34 -13.65 -3.63 -3.84
CA ARG A 34 -15.09 -3.46 -4.09
C ARG A 34 -15.88 -3.90 -2.87
N GLN A 35 -15.91 -3.08 -1.84
CA GLN A 35 -16.67 -3.42 -0.65
C GLN A 35 -18.13 -3.00 -0.77
N SER A 36 -19.05 -3.89 -0.39
CA SER A 36 -20.50 -3.62 -0.30
C SER A 36 -21.14 -3.13 -1.60
N GLY A 37 -20.64 -3.57 -2.77
CA GLY A 37 -21.17 -3.17 -4.08
C GLY A 37 -20.78 -1.76 -4.52
N SER A 38 -19.92 -1.07 -3.79
CA SER A 38 -19.43 0.27 -4.13
C SER A 38 -18.04 0.21 -4.74
N ASN A 39 -17.82 0.87 -5.86
CA ASN A 39 -16.52 1.07 -6.50
C ASN A 39 -15.73 2.25 -5.89
N PHE A 40 -16.28 2.92 -4.90
CA PHE A 40 -15.74 4.19 -4.39
C PHE A 40 -14.27 4.09 -3.95
N LEU A 41 -13.92 3.04 -3.18
CA LEU A 41 -12.54 2.83 -2.75
C LEU A 41 -11.62 2.49 -3.92
N LEU A 42 -12.08 1.65 -4.83
CA LEU A 42 -11.34 1.29 -6.04
C LEU A 42 -11.03 2.53 -6.88
N GLU A 43 -12.02 3.36 -7.16
CA GLU A 43 -11.87 4.61 -7.90
C GLU A 43 -10.94 5.59 -7.17
N ALA A 44 -11.09 5.73 -5.85
CA ALA A 44 -10.22 6.58 -5.05
C ALA A 44 -8.75 6.15 -5.14
N ILE A 45 -8.46 4.85 -5.09
CA ILE A 45 -7.11 4.32 -5.22
C ILE A 45 -6.54 4.61 -6.61
N PHE A 46 -7.24 4.23 -7.67
CA PHE A 46 -6.71 4.38 -9.04
C PHE A 46 -6.61 5.83 -9.51
N ASN A 47 -7.43 6.73 -8.97
CA ASN A 47 -7.37 8.16 -9.28
C ASN A 47 -6.27 8.90 -8.50
N ASN A 48 -5.88 8.42 -7.31
CA ASN A 48 -4.91 9.11 -6.46
C ASN A 48 -3.52 8.44 -6.43
N CYS A 49 -3.42 7.14 -6.74
CA CYS A 49 -2.14 6.44 -6.80
C CYS A 49 -1.50 6.62 -8.18
N GLY A 50 -0.46 7.40 -8.25
CA GLY A 50 0.24 7.69 -9.50
C GLY A 50 1.16 6.54 -9.97
N THR A 51 1.57 5.65 -9.08
CA THR A 51 2.36 4.46 -9.39
C THR A 51 1.52 3.22 -9.18
N THR A 52 1.47 2.36 -10.18
CA THR A 52 0.78 1.07 -10.13
C THR A 52 1.76 -0.03 -10.54
N ILE A 53 1.84 -1.09 -9.74
CA ILE A 53 2.69 -2.26 -9.99
C ILE A 53 1.81 -3.50 -9.91
N THR A 54 1.75 -4.26 -10.98
CA THR A 54 0.90 -5.45 -11.09
C THR A 54 1.76 -6.67 -11.38
N PHE A 55 1.73 -7.63 -10.48
CA PHE A 55 2.26 -8.98 -10.69
C PHE A 55 1.25 -9.80 -11.49
N ARG A 56 1.56 -11.08 -11.74
CA ARG A 56 0.63 -12.00 -12.38
C ARG A 56 -0.71 -12.03 -11.64
N VAL A 57 -1.79 -11.82 -12.37
CA VAL A 57 -3.17 -11.79 -11.86
C VAL A 57 -4.05 -12.83 -12.54
N GLY A 58 -5.16 -13.18 -11.91
CA GLY A 58 -6.18 -14.02 -12.53
C GLY A 58 -6.91 -13.33 -13.68
N LYS A 59 -7.59 -14.10 -14.54
CA LYS A 59 -8.25 -13.58 -15.76
C LYS A 59 -9.21 -12.42 -15.50
N THR A 60 -9.97 -12.47 -14.44
CA THR A 60 -10.96 -11.42 -14.10
C THR A 60 -10.26 -10.10 -13.80
N ASP A 61 -9.22 -10.12 -12.99
CA ASP A 61 -8.45 -8.94 -12.65
C ASP A 61 -7.60 -8.46 -13.84
N ALA A 62 -7.10 -9.38 -14.66
CA ALA A 62 -6.37 -9.05 -15.87
C ALA A 62 -7.22 -8.21 -16.85
N GLN A 63 -8.52 -8.51 -16.99
CA GLN A 63 -9.46 -7.70 -17.79
C GLN A 63 -9.68 -6.31 -17.20
N PHE A 64 -9.63 -6.17 -15.88
CA PHE A 64 -9.68 -4.87 -15.23
C PHE A 64 -8.39 -4.07 -15.49
N TYR A 65 -7.23 -4.67 -15.28
CA TYR A 65 -5.95 -4.02 -15.46
C TYR A 65 -5.61 -3.75 -16.94
N GLU A 66 -6.16 -4.49 -17.89
CA GLU A 66 -6.07 -4.15 -19.31
C GLU A 66 -6.57 -2.72 -19.57
N LYS A 67 -7.68 -2.30 -18.94
CA LYS A 67 -8.19 -0.93 -19.06
C LYS A 67 -7.26 0.13 -18.48
N VAL A 68 -6.36 -0.27 -17.58
CA VAL A 68 -5.35 0.60 -16.98
C VAL A 68 -4.09 0.68 -17.83
N TYR A 69 -3.69 -0.42 -18.46
CA TYR A 69 -2.41 -0.55 -19.12
C TYR A 69 -2.47 -0.60 -20.66
N TRP A 70 -3.64 -0.71 -21.25
CA TRP A 70 -3.81 -0.76 -22.70
C TRP A 70 -4.45 0.51 -23.24
N ASP A 71 -3.83 1.11 -24.24
CA ASP A 71 -4.39 2.23 -24.98
C ASP A 71 -4.87 1.72 -26.35
N PRO A 72 -6.19 1.70 -26.61
CA PRO A 72 -6.74 1.20 -27.87
C PRO A 72 -6.48 2.12 -29.07
N ASP A 73 -6.28 3.42 -28.83
CA ASP A 73 -6.13 4.41 -29.90
C ASP A 73 -4.75 4.30 -30.55
N ILE A 74 -3.71 4.15 -29.74
CA ILE A 74 -2.34 3.97 -30.23
C ILE A 74 -1.90 2.50 -30.26
N LYS A 75 -2.76 1.57 -29.82
CA LYS A 75 -2.52 0.12 -29.75
C LYS A 75 -1.25 -0.24 -28.97
N MET A 76 -1.02 0.45 -27.85
CA MET A 76 0.17 0.30 -27.04
C MET A 76 -0.18 -0.10 -25.60
N GLY A 77 0.65 -0.93 -24.98
CA GLY A 77 0.51 -1.37 -23.60
C GLY A 77 0.37 -2.88 -23.44
N PHE A 78 -0.30 -3.31 -22.39
CA PHE A 78 -0.44 -4.72 -22.00
C PHE A 78 -1.91 -5.15 -21.96
N LYS A 79 -2.20 -6.27 -22.60
CA LYS A 79 -3.53 -6.89 -22.62
C LYS A 79 -3.70 -7.87 -21.47
N ALA A 80 -4.94 -8.32 -21.25
CA ALA A 80 -5.26 -9.28 -20.20
C ALA A 80 -4.45 -10.58 -20.27
N ASN A 81 -4.16 -11.06 -21.49
CA ASN A 81 -3.33 -12.27 -21.64
C ASN A 81 -1.90 -12.04 -21.18
N ASP A 82 -1.31 -10.88 -21.46
CA ASP A 82 0.04 -10.56 -21.03
C ASP A 82 0.14 -10.55 -19.52
N LEU A 83 -0.83 -9.90 -18.84
CA LEU A 83 -0.89 -9.80 -17.39
C LEU A 83 -1.15 -11.13 -16.68
N SER A 84 -1.90 -12.03 -17.29
CA SER A 84 -2.18 -13.36 -16.73
C SER A 84 -1.06 -14.37 -16.97
N SER A 85 -0.15 -14.08 -17.90
CA SER A 85 0.98 -14.96 -18.26
C SER A 85 2.34 -14.52 -17.69
N LEU A 86 2.38 -13.44 -16.90
CA LEU A 86 3.61 -12.99 -16.25
C LEU A 86 4.27 -14.11 -15.45
N GLY A 87 5.59 -14.20 -15.54
CA GLY A 87 6.41 -15.14 -14.80
C GLY A 87 6.59 -14.75 -13.34
N MET A 88 7.32 -15.59 -12.60
CA MET A 88 7.66 -15.29 -11.21
C MET A 88 8.59 -14.07 -11.15
N GLY A 89 8.21 -13.06 -10.37
CA GLY A 89 8.96 -11.82 -10.23
C GLY A 89 8.79 -10.83 -11.37
N GLU A 90 8.09 -11.19 -12.44
CA GLU A 90 7.75 -10.25 -13.50
C GLU A 90 6.57 -9.36 -13.09
N VAL A 91 6.63 -8.11 -13.50
CA VAL A 91 5.62 -7.10 -13.22
C VAL A 91 5.35 -6.23 -14.43
N VAL A 92 4.15 -5.71 -14.52
CA VAL A 92 3.83 -4.55 -15.36
C VAL A 92 3.59 -3.35 -14.46
N MET A 93 4.14 -2.21 -14.82
CA MET A 93 4.05 -1.03 -13.98
C MET A 93 3.90 0.26 -14.78
N ARG A 94 3.27 1.23 -14.13
CA ARG A 94 3.24 2.64 -14.47
C ARG A 94 3.79 3.43 -13.30
N VAL A 95 4.56 4.46 -13.56
CA VAL A 95 5.17 5.29 -12.51
C VAL A 95 4.97 6.77 -12.78
N ILE A 96 4.95 7.57 -11.72
CA ILE A 96 5.06 9.02 -11.87
C ILE A 96 6.51 9.37 -12.14
N THR A 97 6.75 10.06 -13.25
CA THR A 97 8.06 10.58 -13.60
C THR A 97 8.44 11.80 -12.74
N LYS A 98 9.71 12.21 -12.80
CA LYS A 98 10.16 13.45 -12.14
C LYS A 98 9.42 14.70 -12.62
N ALA A 99 8.88 14.68 -13.84
CA ALA A 99 8.07 15.76 -14.38
C ALA A 99 6.62 15.76 -13.83
N GLY A 100 6.25 14.80 -12.98
CA GLY A 100 4.88 14.67 -12.46
C GLY A 100 3.90 14.03 -13.45
N ILE A 101 4.38 13.49 -14.56
CA ILE A 101 3.59 12.85 -15.61
C ILE A 101 3.65 11.34 -15.42
N GLN A 102 2.54 10.66 -15.59
CA GLN A 102 2.49 9.20 -15.55
C GLN A 102 3.20 8.63 -16.79
N SER A 103 4.07 7.65 -16.60
CA SER A 103 4.77 6.98 -17.70
C SER A 103 3.82 6.10 -18.52
N ASP A 104 4.22 5.77 -19.74
CA ASP A 104 3.66 4.60 -20.41
C ASP A 104 3.89 3.34 -19.58
N PRO A 105 3.02 2.32 -19.71
CA PRO A 105 3.22 1.06 -19.01
C PRO A 105 4.43 0.32 -19.58
N PHE A 106 5.21 -0.30 -18.68
CA PHE A 106 6.37 -1.10 -19.04
C PHE A 106 6.49 -2.35 -18.17
N SER A 107 7.15 -3.37 -18.67
CA SER A 107 7.47 -4.58 -17.92
C SER A 107 8.80 -4.43 -17.19
N ALA A 108 8.90 -5.09 -16.05
CA ALA A 108 10.13 -5.18 -15.26
C ALA A 108 10.22 -6.52 -14.54
N THR A 109 11.40 -6.85 -14.03
CA THR A 109 11.61 -8.02 -13.18
C THR A 109 12.09 -7.56 -11.80
N THR A 110 11.47 -8.07 -10.76
CA THR A 110 11.87 -7.77 -9.38
C THR A 110 13.09 -8.58 -8.99
N PHE A 111 13.92 -8.03 -8.13
CA PHE A 111 15.00 -8.80 -7.53
C PHE A 111 14.44 -9.87 -6.57
N PRO A 112 15.08 -11.03 -6.48
CA PRO A 112 14.71 -12.02 -5.47
C PRO A 112 14.91 -11.44 -4.06
N PRO A 113 14.15 -11.94 -3.06
CA PRO A 113 14.34 -11.52 -1.68
C PRO A 113 15.79 -11.72 -1.24
N VAL A 114 16.34 -10.73 -0.56
CA VAL A 114 17.68 -10.85 0.04
C VAL A 114 17.63 -11.97 1.09
N LYS A 115 18.49 -12.98 0.92
CA LYS A 115 18.64 -14.02 1.94
C LYS A 115 19.25 -13.42 3.19
N ALA A 116 18.67 -13.73 4.34
CA ALA A 116 19.27 -13.37 5.62
C ALA A 116 20.69 -13.99 5.68
N SER A 117 21.67 -13.19 6.11
CA SER A 117 23.01 -13.72 6.40
C SER A 117 22.94 -14.67 7.59
N SER A 118 23.90 -15.61 7.69
CA SER A 118 24.05 -16.47 8.87
C SER A 118 24.31 -15.67 10.16
N GLU A 119 24.74 -14.43 10.02
CA GLU A 119 24.98 -13.49 11.12
C GLU A 119 23.77 -12.61 11.46
N ALA A 120 22.64 -12.79 10.78
CA ALA A 120 21.43 -12.03 11.02
C ALA A 120 20.94 -12.27 12.47
N ASN A 121 20.92 -11.20 13.25
CA ASN A 121 20.47 -11.25 14.65
C ASN A 121 19.21 -10.38 14.83
N PRO A 122 18.02 -10.98 14.74
CA PRO A 122 16.75 -10.26 14.90
C PRO A 122 16.64 -9.53 16.26
N GLU A 123 17.16 -10.13 17.31
CA GLU A 123 17.11 -9.55 18.66
C GLU A 123 17.98 -8.29 18.77
N LEU A 124 19.14 -8.27 18.10
CA LEU A 124 19.97 -7.07 18.02
C LEU A 124 19.23 -5.92 17.30
N VAL A 125 18.53 -6.23 16.20
CA VAL A 125 17.74 -5.23 15.46
C VAL A 125 16.61 -4.69 16.32
N LYS A 126 15.84 -5.56 16.99
CA LYS A 126 14.79 -5.15 17.93
C LYS A 126 15.32 -4.28 19.05
N ARG A 127 16.45 -4.68 19.66
CA ARG A 127 17.09 -3.94 20.75
C ARG A 127 17.54 -2.55 20.29
N ARG A 128 18.18 -2.45 19.14
CA ARG A 128 18.59 -1.17 18.56
C ARG A 128 17.41 -0.26 18.23
N SER A 129 16.39 -0.82 17.60
CA SER A 129 15.17 -0.08 17.28
C SER A 129 14.48 0.45 18.56
N ARG A 130 14.33 -0.40 19.58
CA ARG A 130 13.77 0.01 20.87
C ARG A 130 14.58 1.12 21.54
N ALA A 131 15.91 1.03 21.51
CA ALA A 131 16.79 2.01 22.13
C ALA A 131 16.81 3.36 21.41
N SER A 132 16.57 3.39 20.09
CA SER A 132 16.67 4.60 19.28
C SER A 132 15.34 5.30 18.96
N ILE A 133 14.24 4.55 18.96
CA ILE A 133 12.96 5.07 18.45
C ILE A 133 11.82 4.92 19.48
N CYS A 134 11.89 3.91 20.32
CA CYS A 134 10.84 3.63 21.31
C CYS A 134 11.09 4.31 22.64
N VAL A 135 9.99 4.69 23.27
CA VAL A 135 9.96 5.15 24.65
C VAL A 135 9.37 4.02 25.52
N PRO A 136 9.87 3.79 26.72
CA PRO A 136 9.30 2.82 27.65
C PRO A 136 7.80 3.06 27.87
N ARG A 137 7.03 1.97 27.93
CA ARG A 137 5.56 2.05 28.06
C ARG A 137 5.12 2.89 29.25
N GLU A 138 5.83 2.75 30.37
CA GLU A 138 5.51 3.46 31.61
C GLU A 138 5.67 4.98 31.48
N GLU A 139 6.72 5.43 30.80
CA GLU A 139 6.93 6.85 30.50
C GLU A 139 5.82 7.42 29.62
N VAL A 140 5.39 6.64 28.60
CA VAL A 140 4.27 7.05 27.72
C VAL A 140 2.98 7.16 28.53
N ILE A 141 2.67 6.18 29.38
CA ILE A 141 1.48 6.19 30.22
C ILE A 141 1.50 7.39 31.17
N THR A 142 2.63 7.64 31.83
CA THR A 142 2.79 8.80 32.72
C THR A 142 2.57 10.10 31.96
N SER A 143 3.21 10.26 30.80
CA SER A 143 3.05 11.45 29.97
C SER A 143 1.61 11.64 29.44
N ILE A 144 0.87 10.56 29.17
CA ILE A 144 -0.54 10.63 28.81
C ILE A 144 -1.38 11.09 30.00
N ARG A 145 -1.17 10.51 31.18
CA ARG A 145 -1.88 10.91 32.41
C ARG A 145 -1.68 12.39 32.73
N GLU A 146 -0.43 12.86 32.71
CA GLU A 146 -0.09 14.27 32.95
C GLU A 146 -0.76 15.21 31.95
N ARG A 147 -0.81 14.85 30.67
CA ARG A 147 -1.43 15.70 29.63
C ARG A 147 -2.96 15.74 29.69
N MET A 148 -3.59 14.69 30.19
CA MET A 148 -5.04 14.55 30.20
C MET A 148 -5.67 14.98 31.54
N GLU A 149 -4.86 15.35 32.55
CA GLU A 149 -5.33 15.70 33.92
C GLU A 149 -6.26 14.64 34.52
N PHE A 150 -6.16 13.38 34.08
CA PHE A 150 -6.97 12.28 34.58
C PHE A 150 -6.24 11.58 35.72
N ASP A 151 -6.61 11.93 36.93
CA ASP A 151 -6.10 11.29 38.18
C ASP A 151 -6.69 9.89 38.42
N THR A 152 -7.55 9.39 37.56
CA THR A 152 -8.24 8.10 37.81
C THR A 152 -8.42 7.29 36.50
N LEU A 153 -7.33 6.67 35.99
CA LEU A 153 -7.52 5.48 35.18
C LEU A 153 -7.39 4.23 36.07
N PRO A 154 -8.35 3.28 36.05
CA PRO A 154 -8.23 2.06 36.80
C PRO A 154 -6.98 1.28 36.38
N ASP A 155 -6.30 0.67 37.35
CA ASP A 155 -5.19 -0.25 37.14
C ASP A 155 -5.66 -1.39 36.23
N VAL A 156 -5.16 -1.41 35.00
CA VAL A 156 -5.38 -2.53 34.10
C VAL A 156 -4.25 -3.54 34.31
N THR A 157 -4.24 -4.13 35.50
CA THR A 157 -3.49 -5.35 35.80
C THR A 157 -4.44 -6.52 35.65
N GLY A 158 -4.37 -7.22 34.51
CA GLY A 158 -5.08 -8.44 34.20
C GLY A 158 -4.36 -9.15 33.05
#